data_0606af717c94a7fc2e497b8736d80f12
#
_entry.id   0606af717c94a7fc2e497b8736d80f12
#
_cell.length_a   1.000
_cell.length_b   1.000
_cell.length_c   1.000
_cell.angle_alpha   90.00
_cell.angle_beta   90.00
_cell.angle_gamma   90.00
#
_symmetry.space_group_name_H-M   'P 1'
#
loop_
_entity.id
_entity.type
_entity.pdbx_description
1 polymer ?
#
loop_
_entity_poly.entity_id
_entity_poly.type
_entity_poly.pdbx_seq_one_letter_code
_entity_poly.pdbx_strand_id
1 'polypeptide(L)'
;DNDETICKLSTPNLSSLNQGVEQGGYDVARLIDRLIRNPEAEWEDVMVMPTHIVTRQSTDIYANNDPHIAEVLRYIHENISQKITVNELVKLVPLSRRLLETRFKKSMGTSIYDYIIQVRIEKMMQLLCEGQSVSEAAAELGFSDIKNVSRTFRQLKGITPSEYREQFAPKRR
;
A
#
# COMPACT_ATOMS: atom_id res chain seq x y z
N ASP A 1 10.05 -4.06 -11.78
CA ASP A 1 9.58 -5.43 -11.67
C ASP A 1 9.09 -5.69 -10.25
N ASN A 2 7.93 -6.32 -10.11
CA ASN A 2 7.30 -6.62 -8.81
C ASN A 2 7.34 -8.14 -8.53
N ASP A 3 8.46 -8.80 -8.84
CA ASP A 3 8.65 -10.20 -8.45
C ASP A 3 8.72 -10.31 -6.93
N GLU A 4 7.61 -10.76 -6.34
CA GLU A 4 7.44 -10.82 -4.89
C GLU A 4 8.45 -11.76 -4.23
N THR A 5 8.83 -12.85 -4.92
CA THR A 5 9.78 -13.83 -4.42
C THR A 5 11.17 -13.20 -4.31
N ILE A 6 11.64 -12.55 -5.37
CA ILE A 6 12.93 -11.87 -5.39
C ILE A 6 12.94 -10.73 -4.35
N CYS A 7 11.86 -9.94 -4.30
CA CYS A 7 11.77 -8.83 -3.38
C CYS A 7 11.77 -9.25 -1.91
N LYS A 8 11.19 -10.41 -1.58
CA LYS A 8 11.16 -10.96 -0.22
C LYS A 8 12.44 -11.69 0.18
N LEU A 9 13.15 -12.29 -0.78
CA LEU A 9 14.40 -13.00 -0.51
C LEU A 9 15.60 -12.07 -0.36
N SER A 10 15.49 -10.83 -0.79
CA SER A 10 16.56 -9.84 -0.65
C SER A 10 16.70 -9.36 0.80
N THR A 11 17.93 -9.01 1.21
CA THR A 11 18.19 -8.42 2.52
C THR A 11 18.89 -7.06 2.33
N PRO A 12 18.25 -5.94 2.64
CA PRO A 12 16.84 -5.79 3.07
C PRO A 12 15.83 -6.13 1.96
N ASN A 13 14.60 -6.48 2.35
CA ASN A 13 13.52 -6.77 1.39
C ASN A 13 13.28 -5.57 0.47
N LEU A 14 13.26 -5.80 -0.85
CA LEU A 14 13.20 -4.73 -1.83
C LEU A 14 11.79 -4.20 -2.01
N SER A 15 11.64 -2.89 -1.92
CA SER A 15 10.45 -2.20 -2.39
C SER A 15 10.39 -2.25 -3.92
N SER A 16 9.19 -2.31 -4.45
CA SER A 16 8.97 -2.50 -5.88
C SER A 16 7.78 -1.70 -6.38
N LEU A 17 7.78 -1.45 -7.68
CA LEU A 17 6.67 -0.82 -8.37
C LEU A 17 5.82 -1.91 -9.02
N ASN A 18 4.54 -1.97 -8.68
CA ASN A 18 3.59 -2.83 -9.38
C ASN A 18 3.25 -2.19 -10.74
N GLN A 19 3.64 -2.85 -11.80
CA GLN A 19 3.52 -2.36 -13.17
C GLN A 19 2.16 -2.63 -13.81
N GLY A 20 1.21 -3.27 -13.11
CA GLY A 20 -0.11 -3.58 -13.66
C GLY A 20 -0.08 -4.62 -14.82
N VAL A 21 0.90 -5.51 -14.82
CA VAL A 21 1.16 -6.46 -15.92
C VAL A 21 -0.04 -7.35 -16.22
N GLU A 22 -0.80 -7.76 -15.20
CA GLU A 22 -2.00 -8.59 -15.37
C GLU A 22 -3.08 -7.85 -16.17
N GLN A 23 -3.35 -6.58 -15.82
CA GLN A 23 -4.29 -5.76 -16.57
C GLN A 23 -3.78 -5.49 -17.99
N GLY A 24 -2.50 -5.20 -18.15
CA GLY A 24 -1.87 -5.04 -19.45
C GLY A 24 -2.01 -6.29 -20.33
N GLY A 25 -1.76 -7.47 -19.78
CA GLY A 25 -1.95 -8.73 -20.48
C GLY A 25 -3.40 -8.96 -20.93
N TYR A 26 -4.37 -8.62 -20.09
CA TYR A 26 -5.78 -8.69 -20.45
C TYR A 26 -6.14 -7.71 -21.59
N ASP A 27 -5.66 -6.46 -21.53
CA ASP A 27 -5.94 -5.46 -22.54
C ASP A 27 -5.31 -5.81 -23.89
N VAL A 28 -4.08 -6.36 -23.88
CA VAL A 28 -3.44 -6.89 -25.10
C VAL A 28 -4.22 -8.07 -25.67
N ALA A 29 -4.65 -9.03 -24.86
CA ALA A 29 -5.44 -10.17 -25.32
C ALA A 29 -6.77 -9.73 -25.95
N ARG A 30 -7.43 -8.72 -25.36
CA ARG A 30 -8.65 -8.11 -25.89
C ARG A 30 -8.41 -7.41 -27.24
N LEU A 31 -7.29 -6.71 -27.36
CA LEU A 31 -6.90 -6.08 -28.63
C LEU A 31 -6.69 -7.15 -29.73
N ILE A 32 -5.97 -8.21 -29.42
CA ILE A 32 -5.72 -9.32 -30.35
C ILE A 32 -7.05 -9.98 -30.78
N ASP A 33 -7.96 -10.28 -29.85
CA ASP A 33 -9.28 -10.84 -30.18
C ASP A 33 -10.06 -9.92 -31.13
N ARG A 34 -10.01 -8.60 -30.90
CA ARG A 34 -10.64 -7.59 -31.77
C ARG A 34 -10.05 -7.63 -33.18
N LEU A 35 -8.72 -7.68 -33.32
CA LEU A 35 -8.03 -7.72 -34.60
C LEU A 35 -8.26 -9.02 -35.39
N ILE A 36 -8.37 -10.15 -34.66
CA ILE A 36 -8.71 -11.44 -35.29
C ILE A 36 -10.13 -11.40 -35.90
N ARG A 37 -11.09 -10.78 -35.18
CA ARG A 37 -12.48 -10.66 -35.64
C ARG A 37 -12.66 -9.61 -36.73
N ASN A 38 -11.86 -8.56 -36.71
CA ASN A 38 -11.88 -7.48 -37.70
C ASN A 38 -10.44 -7.08 -38.07
N PRO A 39 -9.85 -7.72 -39.11
CA PRO A 39 -8.47 -7.44 -39.52
C PRO A 39 -8.22 -6.01 -40.00
N GLU A 40 -9.25 -5.28 -40.41
CA GLU A 40 -9.18 -3.88 -40.84
C GLU A 40 -9.35 -2.89 -39.66
N ALA A 41 -9.52 -3.37 -38.42
CA ALA A 41 -9.63 -2.49 -37.27
C ALA A 41 -8.29 -1.79 -37.02
N GLU A 42 -8.37 -0.50 -36.72
CA GLU A 42 -7.20 0.26 -36.25
C GLU A 42 -6.69 -0.34 -34.94
N TRP A 43 -5.37 -0.47 -34.84
CA TRP A 43 -4.70 -0.90 -33.62
C TRP A 43 -4.11 0.30 -32.91
N GLU A 44 -4.16 0.25 -31.58
CA GLU A 44 -3.66 1.28 -30.69
C GLU A 44 -2.62 0.65 -29.76
N ASP A 45 -1.66 1.45 -29.32
CA ASP A 45 -0.70 1.01 -28.30
C ASP A 45 -1.42 0.75 -26.97
N VAL A 46 -1.18 -0.40 -26.37
CA VAL A 46 -1.68 -0.70 -25.02
C VAL A 46 -0.72 -0.10 -24.00
N MET A 47 -1.12 1.01 -23.40
CA MET A 47 -0.36 1.67 -22.36
C MET A 47 -0.60 1.00 -21.00
N VAL A 48 0.41 0.33 -20.48
CA VAL A 48 0.38 -0.29 -19.15
C VAL A 48 0.95 0.69 -18.13
N MET A 49 0.08 1.18 -17.24
CA MET A 49 0.46 2.14 -16.21
C MET A 49 0.77 1.43 -14.89
N PRO A 50 1.81 1.88 -14.16
CA PRO A 50 2.07 1.36 -12.84
C PRO A 50 0.91 1.70 -11.90
N THR A 51 0.52 0.74 -11.06
CA THR A 51 -0.64 0.86 -10.18
C THR A 51 -0.30 1.44 -8.81
N HIS A 52 0.73 0.91 -8.17
CA HIS A 52 1.16 1.36 -6.84
C HIS A 52 2.59 0.91 -6.52
N ILE A 53 3.17 1.55 -5.52
CA ILE A 53 4.46 1.15 -4.95
C ILE A 53 4.19 0.17 -3.80
N VAL A 54 4.84 -0.99 -3.85
CA VAL A 54 4.89 -1.93 -2.73
C VAL A 54 6.12 -1.59 -1.90
N THR A 55 5.92 -0.85 -0.81
CA THR A 55 6.99 -0.49 0.11
C THR A 55 7.43 -1.70 0.93
N ARG A 56 8.75 -1.91 1.02
CA ARG A 56 9.41 -2.94 1.84
C ARG A 56 10.64 -2.34 2.51
N GLN A 57 11.42 -3.16 3.19
CA GLN A 57 12.56 -2.72 4.01
C GLN A 57 13.56 -1.82 3.28
N SER A 58 13.77 -1.96 1.98
CA SER A 58 14.80 -1.17 1.25
C SER A 58 14.47 0.32 1.11
N THR A 59 13.18 0.67 1.15
CA THR A 59 12.72 2.07 1.22
C THR A 59 12.14 2.40 2.58
N ASP A 60 11.93 1.38 3.41
CA ASP A 60 11.60 1.60 4.80
C ASP A 60 12.77 2.25 5.49
N ILE A 61 12.44 3.22 6.25
CA ILE A 61 13.31 4.07 7.02
C ILE A 61 13.95 3.29 8.19
N TYR A 62 14.24 2.00 7.99
CA TYR A 62 15.13 1.21 8.84
C TYR A 62 16.59 1.68 8.73
N ALA A 63 16.91 2.57 7.78
CA ALA A 63 18.09 3.43 7.81
C ALA A 63 17.98 4.54 8.87
N ASN A 64 16.97 4.45 9.75
CA ASN A 64 16.86 5.34 10.89
C ASN A 64 18.01 5.01 11.86
N ASN A 65 18.89 5.99 12.09
CA ASN A 65 20.00 5.86 13.01
C ASN A 65 19.56 5.68 14.50
N ASP A 66 18.25 5.74 14.78
CA ASP A 66 17.68 5.48 16.11
C ASP A 66 17.10 4.06 16.18
N PRO A 67 17.78 3.10 16.86
CA PRO A 67 17.35 1.72 16.94
C PRO A 67 15.95 1.54 17.59
N HIS A 68 15.55 2.46 18.46
CA HIS A 68 14.25 2.42 19.10
C HIS A 68 13.13 2.80 18.12
N ILE A 69 13.39 3.75 17.24
CA ILE A 69 12.44 4.11 16.19
C ILE A 69 12.35 2.99 15.15
N ALA A 70 13.46 2.37 14.76
CA ALA A 70 13.48 1.23 13.87
C ALA A 70 12.64 0.05 14.43
N GLU A 71 12.75 -0.25 15.72
CA GLU A 71 11.95 -1.28 16.40
C GLU A 71 10.45 -0.96 16.35
N VAL A 72 10.08 0.29 16.62
CA VAL A 72 8.69 0.75 16.57
C VAL A 72 8.14 0.65 15.14
N LEU A 73 8.89 1.05 14.13
CA LEU A 73 8.50 0.96 12.74
C LEU A 73 8.29 -0.49 12.32
N ARG A 74 9.21 -1.38 12.67
CA ARG A 74 9.09 -2.81 12.41
C ARG A 74 7.80 -3.37 12.99
N TYR A 75 7.52 -3.10 14.26
CA TYR A 75 6.29 -3.54 14.91
C TYR A 75 5.03 -3.02 14.22
N ILE A 76 5.01 -1.75 13.81
CA ILE A 76 3.87 -1.17 13.08
C ILE A 76 3.61 -1.95 11.78
N HIS A 77 4.65 -2.22 10.98
CA HIS A 77 4.49 -2.92 9.71
C HIS A 77 4.07 -4.39 9.87
N GLU A 78 4.62 -5.08 10.86
CA GLU A 78 4.27 -6.47 11.15
C GLU A 78 2.83 -6.63 11.67
N ASN A 79 2.30 -5.60 12.34
CA ASN A 79 0.99 -5.67 13.00
C ASN A 79 -0.06 -4.73 12.39
N ILE A 80 0.14 -4.26 11.16
CA ILE A 80 -0.70 -3.21 10.56
C ILE A 80 -2.18 -3.56 10.45
N SER A 81 -2.52 -4.84 10.33
CA SER A 81 -3.88 -5.35 10.30
C SER A 81 -4.56 -5.39 11.69
N GLN A 82 -3.80 -5.15 12.75
CA GLN A 82 -4.32 -5.14 14.12
C GLN A 82 -4.48 -3.71 14.63
N LYS A 83 -5.25 -3.54 15.71
CA LYS A 83 -5.35 -2.26 16.39
C LYS A 83 -4.05 -1.98 17.14
N ILE A 84 -3.25 -1.03 16.62
CA ILE A 84 -2.01 -0.59 17.24
C ILE A 84 -2.29 0.67 18.06
N THR A 85 -1.83 0.67 19.31
CA THR A 85 -1.90 1.84 20.21
C THR A 85 -0.51 2.35 20.56
N VAL A 86 -0.40 3.65 20.81
CA VAL A 86 0.89 4.25 21.24
C VAL A 86 1.39 3.63 22.55
N ASN A 87 0.48 3.20 23.43
CA ASN A 87 0.86 2.54 24.68
C ASN A 87 1.51 1.18 24.48
N GLU A 88 1.14 0.45 23.44
CA GLU A 88 1.81 -0.81 23.05
C GLU A 88 3.21 -0.52 22.54
N LEU A 89 3.37 0.49 21.69
CA LEU A 89 4.67 0.90 21.16
C LEU A 89 5.64 1.37 22.24
N VAL A 90 5.14 2.08 23.24
CA VAL A 90 5.96 2.49 24.41
C VAL A 90 6.52 1.31 25.18
N LYS A 91 5.82 0.17 25.21
CA LYS A 91 6.30 -1.04 25.91
C LYS A 91 7.44 -1.76 25.17
N LEU A 92 7.62 -1.49 23.88
CA LEU A 92 8.66 -2.13 23.07
C LEU A 92 10.04 -1.53 23.33
N VAL A 93 10.11 -0.28 23.78
CA VAL A 93 11.35 0.47 23.87
C VAL A 93 11.51 1.13 25.24
N PRO A 94 12.73 1.30 25.75
CA PRO A 94 12.99 1.89 27.07
C PRO A 94 12.87 3.44 27.01
N LEU A 95 11.78 3.96 26.43
CA LEU A 95 11.52 5.38 26.28
C LEU A 95 10.20 5.76 26.93
N SER A 96 10.16 6.96 27.52
CA SER A 96 8.86 7.53 27.91
C SER A 96 8.02 7.86 26.66
N ARG A 97 6.69 7.86 26.80
CA ARG A 97 5.77 8.18 25.70
C ARG A 97 6.15 9.50 25.00
N ARG A 98 6.38 10.56 25.78
CA ARG A 98 6.75 11.88 25.25
C ARG A 98 8.05 11.85 24.45
N LEU A 99 9.03 11.10 24.93
CA LEU A 99 10.33 10.98 24.26
C LEU A 99 10.20 10.19 22.96
N LEU A 100 9.44 9.09 22.98
CA LEU A 100 9.15 8.30 21.79
C LEU A 100 8.44 9.15 20.71
N GLU A 101 7.35 9.84 21.07
CA GLU A 101 6.61 10.71 20.14
C GLU A 101 7.49 11.80 19.54
N THR A 102 8.35 12.41 20.37
CA THR A 102 9.28 13.47 19.93
C THR A 102 10.33 12.93 18.95
N ARG A 103 10.98 11.81 19.29
CA ARG A 103 11.98 11.18 18.43
C ARG A 103 11.37 10.66 17.13
N PHE A 104 10.19 10.03 17.22
CA PHE A 104 9.47 9.56 16.05
C PHE A 104 9.14 10.71 15.09
N LYS A 105 8.58 11.80 15.61
CA LYS A 105 8.27 12.98 14.79
C LYS A 105 9.52 13.61 14.17
N LYS A 106 10.63 13.65 14.92
CA LYS A 106 11.92 14.15 14.39
C LYS A 106 12.46 13.27 13.25
N SER A 107 12.34 11.96 13.40
CA SER A 107 12.83 10.98 12.40
C SER A 107 11.94 10.88 11.18
N MET A 108 10.61 10.84 11.39
CA MET A 108 9.62 10.51 10.37
C MET A 108 8.92 11.75 9.79
N GLY A 109 9.11 12.93 10.37
CA GLY A 109 8.41 14.15 9.98
C GLY A 109 6.92 14.18 10.33
N THR A 110 6.36 13.08 10.86
CA THR A 110 4.93 12.93 11.14
C THR A 110 4.68 12.30 12.51
N SER A 111 3.44 12.36 13.03
CA SER A 111 3.09 11.68 14.26
C SER A 111 3.02 10.15 14.08
N ILE A 112 3.17 9.39 15.18
CA ILE A 112 2.99 7.93 15.17
C ILE A 112 1.60 7.55 14.64
N TYR A 113 0.57 8.27 15.07
CA TYR A 113 -0.80 8.01 14.64
C TYR A 113 -0.99 8.23 13.14
N ASP A 114 -0.54 9.37 12.62
CA ASP A 114 -0.65 9.69 11.19
C ASP A 114 0.15 8.71 10.33
N TYR A 115 1.33 8.29 10.81
CA TYR A 115 2.13 7.27 10.15
C TYR A 115 1.39 5.93 10.04
N ILE A 116 0.81 5.45 11.14
CA ILE A 116 0.02 4.20 11.14
C ILE A 116 -1.15 4.30 10.14
N ILE A 117 -1.85 5.44 10.11
CA ILE A 117 -2.94 5.66 9.15
C ILE A 117 -2.42 5.64 7.73
N GLN A 118 -1.31 6.30 7.44
CA GLN A 118 -0.71 6.32 6.12
C GLN A 118 -0.36 4.91 5.63
N VAL A 119 0.33 4.12 6.46
CA VAL A 119 0.69 2.73 6.13
C VAL A 119 -0.55 1.86 5.90
N ARG A 120 -1.61 2.05 6.69
CA ARG A 120 -2.90 1.35 6.47
C ARG A 120 -3.56 1.73 5.15
N ILE A 121 -3.54 3.01 4.78
CA ILE A 121 -4.09 3.46 3.50
C ILE A 121 -3.28 2.88 2.33
N GLU A 122 -1.97 2.79 2.45
CA GLU A 122 -1.11 2.16 1.43
C GLU A 122 -1.40 0.66 1.30
N LYS A 123 -1.57 -0.04 2.42
CA LYS A 123 -1.98 -1.45 2.39
C LYS A 123 -3.39 -1.63 1.82
N MET A 124 -4.32 -0.70 2.12
CA MET A 124 -5.65 -0.70 1.52
C MET A 124 -5.61 -0.57 0.00
N MET A 125 -4.78 0.31 -0.53
CA MET A 125 -4.60 0.44 -1.99
C MET A 125 -4.18 -0.90 -2.63
N GLN A 126 -3.26 -1.62 -1.99
CA GLN A 126 -2.84 -2.94 -2.44
C GLN A 126 -4.03 -3.93 -2.48
N LEU A 127 -4.78 -4.05 -1.38
CA LEU A 127 -5.94 -4.95 -1.28
C LEU A 127 -7.02 -4.62 -2.31
N LEU A 128 -7.26 -3.34 -2.57
CA LEU A 128 -8.19 -2.89 -3.60
C LEU A 128 -7.72 -3.29 -5.01
N CYS A 129 -6.42 -3.16 -5.31
CA CYS A 129 -5.84 -3.63 -6.58
C CYS A 129 -5.89 -5.15 -6.73
N GLU A 130 -5.85 -5.92 -5.63
CA GLU A 130 -6.04 -7.37 -5.61
C GLU A 130 -7.52 -7.77 -5.80
N GLY A 131 -8.42 -6.78 -5.92
CA GLY A 131 -9.84 -6.97 -6.23
C GLY A 131 -10.74 -7.08 -5.00
N GLN A 132 -10.23 -6.84 -3.79
CA GLN A 132 -11.07 -6.78 -2.60
C GLN A 132 -12.07 -5.61 -2.66
N SER A 133 -13.20 -5.77 -2.00
CA SER A 133 -14.13 -4.65 -1.78
C SER A 133 -13.58 -3.68 -0.75
N VAL A 134 -14.06 -2.44 -0.78
CA VAL A 134 -13.70 -1.41 0.21
C VAL A 134 -14.02 -1.88 1.64
N SER A 135 -15.13 -2.59 1.82
CA SER A 135 -15.56 -3.12 3.13
C SER A 135 -14.65 -4.22 3.63
N GLU A 136 -14.25 -5.16 2.77
CA GLU A 136 -13.33 -6.26 3.10
C GLU A 136 -11.96 -5.71 3.47
N ALA A 137 -11.39 -4.84 2.63
CA ALA A 137 -10.11 -4.21 2.89
C ALA A 137 -10.10 -3.37 4.19
N ALA A 138 -11.18 -2.63 4.45
CA ALA A 138 -11.30 -1.85 5.68
C ALA A 138 -11.38 -2.75 6.93
N ALA A 139 -12.15 -3.85 6.85
CA ALA A 139 -12.27 -4.82 7.94
C ALA A 139 -10.94 -5.53 8.23
N GLU A 140 -10.24 -5.97 7.19
CA GLU A 140 -8.91 -6.61 7.30
C GLU A 140 -7.87 -5.70 7.97
N LEU A 141 -7.94 -4.40 7.70
CA LEU A 141 -7.03 -3.40 8.26
C LEU A 141 -7.49 -2.82 9.61
N GLY A 142 -8.52 -3.41 10.22
CA GLY A 142 -9.00 -3.03 11.54
C GLY A 142 -9.61 -1.63 11.62
N PHE A 143 -10.14 -1.11 10.52
CA PHE A 143 -10.90 0.12 10.54
C PHE A 143 -12.31 -0.12 11.06
N SER A 144 -12.72 0.63 12.07
CA SER A 144 -14.04 0.52 12.69
C SER A 144 -15.15 1.29 11.94
N ASP A 145 -14.78 2.25 11.11
CA ASP A 145 -15.73 3.12 10.41
C ASP A 145 -15.30 3.38 8.95
N ILE A 146 -16.03 2.79 8.02
CA ILE A 146 -15.79 2.90 6.57
C ILE A 146 -15.93 4.35 6.08
N LYS A 147 -16.82 5.15 6.65
CA LYS A 147 -17.01 6.56 6.25
C LYS A 147 -15.75 7.38 6.60
N ASN A 148 -15.20 7.12 7.76
CA ASN A 148 -13.97 7.78 8.18
C ASN A 148 -12.77 7.36 7.32
N VAL A 149 -12.67 6.07 7.00
CA VAL A 149 -11.66 5.54 6.08
C VAL A 149 -11.74 6.22 4.72
N SER A 150 -12.94 6.31 4.13
CA SER A 150 -13.13 6.93 2.81
C SER A 150 -12.73 8.40 2.79
N ARG A 151 -13.02 9.13 3.87
CA ARG A 151 -12.58 10.53 4.02
C ARG A 151 -11.06 10.62 4.09
N THR A 152 -10.44 9.82 4.94
CA THR A 152 -8.98 9.82 5.14
C THR A 152 -8.25 9.38 3.86
N PHE A 153 -8.74 8.35 3.19
CA PHE A 153 -8.20 7.90 1.91
C PHE A 153 -8.24 9.03 0.88
N ARG A 154 -9.38 9.71 0.74
CA ARG A 154 -9.53 10.84 -0.18
C ARG A 154 -8.61 12.00 0.18
N GLN A 155 -8.42 12.31 1.46
CA GLN A 155 -7.46 13.33 1.89
C GLN A 155 -6.03 13.02 1.50
N LEU A 156 -5.62 11.75 1.60
CA LEU A 156 -4.24 11.33 1.33
C LEU A 156 -3.98 11.05 -0.15
N LYS A 157 -4.99 10.58 -0.91
CA LYS A 157 -4.81 10.10 -2.30
C LYS A 157 -5.58 10.91 -3.35
N GLY A 158 -6.40 11.87 -2.93
CA GLY A 158 -7.17 12.75 -3.82
C GLY A 158 -8.48 12.15 -4.35
N ILE A 159 -8.62 10.83 -4.34
CA ILE A 159 -9.80 10.08 -4.82
C ILE A 159 -10.35 9.16 -3.71
N THR A 160 -11.56 8.67 -3.86
CA THR A 160 -12.16 7.73 -2.90
C THR A 160 -11.62 6.31 -3.11
N PRO A 161 -11.71 5.41 -2.09
CA PRO A 161 -11.33 4.01 -2.24
C PRO A 161 -12.08 3.29 -3.37
N SER A 162 -13.36 3.64 -3.57
CA SER A 162 -14.18 3.05 -4.64
C SER A 162 -13.72 3.48 -6.02
N GLU A 163 -13.46 4.77 -6.23
CA GLU A 163 -12.88 5.31 -7.46
C GLU A 163 -11.50 4.70 -7.74
N TYR A 164 -10.65 4.59 -6.70
CA TYR A 164 -9.35 3.95 -6.81
C TYR A 164 -9.47 2.50 -7.27
N ARG A 165 -10.37 1.72 -6.65
CA ARG A 165 -10.63 0.34 -7.04
C ARG A 165 -11.14 0.22 -8.48
N GLU A 166 -12.06 1.08 -8.89
CA GLU A 166 -12.62 1.07 -10.25
C GLU A 166 -11.55 1.36 -11.31
N GLN A 167 -10.60 2.22 -10.98
CA GLN A 167 -9.52 2.61 -11.87
C GLN A 167 -8.40 1.57 -11.96
N PHE A 168 -8.05 0.90 -10.85
CA PHE A 168 -6.83 0.09 -10.74
C PHE A 168 -7.06 -1.40 -10.45
N ALA A 169 -8.27 -1.83 -10.07
CA ALA A 169 -8.54 -3.25 -9.85
C ALA A 169 -8.82 -3.98 -11.17
N PRO A 170 -8.42 -5.27 -11.26
CA PRO A 170 -8.76 -6.10 -12.40
C PRO A 170 -10.28 -6.14 -12.60
N LYS A 171 -10.75 -5.84 -13.80
CA LYS A 171 -12.18 -5.95 -14.14
C LYS A 171 -12.56 -7.42 -14.15
N ARG A 172 -13.08 -7.93 -13.03
CA ARG A 172 -13.71 -9.25 -13.00
C ARG A 172 -14.96 -9.20 -13.88
N ARG A 173 -15.03 -10.09 -14.86
CA ARG A 173 -16.26 -10.47 -15.53
C ARG A 173 -17.05 -11.45 -14.70
#